data_e57189f16922a490724bb08baf8af25d
#
_entry.id   e57189f16922a490724bb08baf8af25d
#
_cell.length_a   1.000
_cell.length_b   1.000
_cell.length_c   1.000
_cell.angle_alpha   90.00
_cell.angle_beta   90.00
_cell.angle_gamma   90.00
#
_symmetry.space_group_name_H-M   'P 1'
#
loop_
_entity.id
_entity.type
_entity.pdbx_description
1 polymer ?
#
loop_
_entity_poly.entity_id
_entity_poly.type
_entity_poly.pdbx_seq_one_letter_code
_entity_poly.pdbx_strand_id
1 'polypeptide(L)'
;EKKDLTDCLKLIHFHIGSQVTKIRRIKTALREASQFYVQLHAMGFNIEFVDIGGGLGVDYDGTRSSNSESSVNYSIQEYVNDSISTMVDASDKNGIPHPNIITESGRSLTAHHSVLIFEVLETATLPEMDEDFEVSESDHELVHELYEIWDKLNQSRMLEAWHDAQQIREEALDLFSHGIVDLKTRAQIERLYWSVTREISQIASGLKHAPDEFRKLDKLLADKYFCNFSLFQSLPDSWAIDQIFPIMPIQRLDEKPERSATLQDITCDSDGKIANFISTRNVAHYLPVHSLKKTEPYYL
;
A
#
# COMPACT_ATOMS: atom_id res chain seq x y z
N GLU A 1 13.52 -1.86 -47.37
CA GLU A 1 13.89 -2.29 -48.73
C GLU A 1 13.43 -1.31 -49.82
N LYS A 2 12.15 -0.91 -49.85
CA LYS A 2 11.64 -0.02 -50.92
C LYS A 2 12.24 1.40 -50.96
N LYS A 3 12.87 1.85 -49.85
CA LYS A 3 13.46 3.20 -49.72
C LYS A 3 14.94 3.22 -49.44
N ASP A 4 15.61 2.04 -49.45
CA ASP A 4 17.04 1.89 -49.11
C ASP A 4 17.40 2.51 -47.74
N LEU A 5 16.59 2.26 -46.73
CA LEU A 5 16.70 2.81 -45.36
C LEU A 5 17.13 1.75 -44.34
N THR A 6 17.66 0.61 -44.74
CA THR A 6 18.09 -0.46 -43.84
C THR A 6 19.17 -0.01 -42.86
N ASP A 7 20.03 0.92 -43.26
CA ASP A 7 21.08 1.48 -42.40
C ASP A 7 20.58 2.56 -41.43
N CYS A 8 19.32 2.98 -41.53
CA CYS A 8 18.76 4.00 -40.65
C CYS A 8 18.25 3.43 -39.33
N LEU A 9 17.95 2.15 -39.26
CA LEU A 9 17.49 1.49 -38.01
C LEU A 9 18.73 1.00 -37.24
N LYS A 10 19.11 1.71 -36.18
CA LYS A 10 20.31 1.47 -35.38
C LYS A 10 20.06 0.97 -33.98
N LEU A 11 18.87 1.18 -33.47
CA LEU A 11 18.53 0.88 -32.10
C LEU A 11 17.18 0.16 -32.02
N ILE A 12 17.12 -0.84 -31.16
CA ILE A 12 15.85 -1.41 -30.68
C ILE A 12 15.68 -1.09 -29.19
N HIS A 13 14.46 -0.79 -28.79
CA HIS A 13 14.11 -0.42 -27.42
C HIS A 13 12.92 -1.25 -26.92
N PHE A 14 12.96 -1.59 -25.65
CA PHE A 14 11.80 -2.10 -24.93
C PHE A 14 11.79 -1.63 -23.48
N HIS A 15 10.61 -1.56 -22.88
CA HIS A 15 10.42 -1.22 -21.48
C HIS A 15 9.35 -2.14 -20.88
N ILE A 16 9.66 -2.82 -19.77
CA ILE A 16 8.81 -3.88 -19.20
C ILE A 16 7.99 -3.43 -17.99
N GLY A 17 8.02 -2.17 -17.65
CA GLY A 17 7.29 -1.58 -16.53
C GLY A 17 8.20 -0.96 -15.48
N SER A 18 7.61 -0.51 -14.37
CA SER A 18 8.30 0.13 -13.24
C SER A 18 8.41 -0.85 -12.08
N GLN A 19 9.45 -0.69 -11.24
CA GLN A 19 9.66 -1.46 -10.01
C GLN A 19 9.50 -2.98 -10.25
N VAL A 20 10.27 -3.54 -11.18
CA VAL A 20 10.20 -4.96 -11.52
C VAL A 20 10.81 -5.79 -10.39
N THR A 21 9.97 -6.45 -9.60
CA THR A 21 10.37 -7.16 -8.37
C THR A 21 11.05 -8.50 -8.61
N LYS A 22 10.88 -9.10 -9.81
CA LYS A 22 11.33 -10.47 -10.12
C LYS A 22 12.31 -10.49 -11.26
N ILE A 23 13.55 -10.95 -11.02
CA ILE A 23 14.58 -11.10 -12.07
C ILE A 23 14.09 -11.96 -13.26
N ARG A 24 13.24 -12.95 -13.02
CA ARG A 24 12.69 -13.80 -14.06
C ARG A 24 11.96 -13.02 -15.17
N ARG A 25 11.26 -11.92 -14.81
CA ARG A 25 10.59 -11.08 -15.80
C ARG A 25 11.60 -10.39 -16.71
N ILE A 26 12.69 -9.89 -16.13
CA ILE A 26 13.79 -9.28 -16.87
C ILE A 26 14.44 -10.30 -17.82
N LYS A 27 14.80 -11.48 -17.31
CA LYS A 27 15.37 -12.57 -18.12
C LYS A 27 14.48 -12.97 -19.29
N THR A 28 13.17 -13.01 -19.09
CA THR A 28 12.21 -13.34 -20.16
C THR A 28 12.19 -12.27 -21.24
N ALA A 29 12.14 -11.00 -20.86
CA ALA A 29 12.15 -9.88 -21.79
C ALA A 29 13.49 -9.77 -22.56
N LEU A 30 14.61 -10.00 -21.89
CA LEU A 30 15.93 -10.02 -22.53
C LEU A 30 16.05 -11.13 -23.59
N ARG A 31 15.52 -12.32 -23.32
CA ARG A 31 15.48 -13.42 -24.29
C ARG A 31 14.65 -13.06 -25.52
N GLU A 32 13.50 -12.45 -25.33
CA GLU A 32 12.67 -11.98 -26.45
C GLU A 32 13.39 -10.90 -27.24
N ALA A 33 13.95 -9.89 -26.59
CA ALA A 33 14.70 -8.82 -27.24
C ALA A 33 15.93 -9.34 -28.01
N SER A 34 16.63 -10.33 -27.47
CA SER A 34 17.75 -10.96 -28.16
C SER A 34 17.34 -11.65 -29.47
N GLN A 35 16.13 -12.22 -29.51
CA GLN A 35 15.59 -12.80 -30.75
C GLN A 35 15.23 -11.71 -31.78
N PHE A 36 14.65 -10.58 -31.34
CA PHE A 36 14.44 -9.44 -32.25
C PHE A 36 15.77 -8.95 -32.81
N TYR A 37 16.80 -8.81 -31.98
CA TYR A 37 18.14 -8.42 -32.41
C TYR A 37 18.70 -9.36 -33.48
N VAL A 38 18.68 -10.67 -33.23
CA VAL A 38 19.15 -11.70 -34.17
C VAL A 38 18.37 -11.68 -35.49
N GLN A 39 17.04 -11.63 -35.42
CA GLN A 39 16.20 -11.65 -36.63
C GLN A 39 16.35 -10.40 -37.47
N LEU A 40 16.51 -9.23 -36.89
CA LEU A 40 16.75 -7.98 -37.61
C LEU A 40 18.10 -8.03 -38.33
N HIS A 41 19.16 -8.57 -37.70
CA HIS A 41 20.43 -8.80 -38.37
C HIS A 41 20.29 -9.79 -39.54
N ALA A 42 19.56 -10.87 -39.38
CA ALA A 42 19.29 -11.83 -40.46
C ALA A 42 18.51 -11.21 -41.64
N MET A 43 17.69 -10.18 -41.36
CA MET A 43 16.99 -9.40 -42.40
C MET A 43 17.86 -8.30 -43.05
N GLY A 44 19.12 -8.15 -42.63
CA GLY A 44 20.06 -7.19 -43.20
C GLY A 44 20.06 -5.81 -42.52
N PHE A 45 19.42 -5.65 -41.37
CA PHE A 45 19.52 -4.42 -40.59
C PHE A 45 20.79 -4.45 -39.72
N ASN A 46 21.51 -3.33 -39.72
CA ASN A 46 22.72 -3.16 -38.92
C ASN A 46 22.37 -2.46 -37.58
N ILE A 47 21.78 -3.25 -36.66
CA ILE A 47 21.45 -2.77 -35.30
C ILE A 47 22.74 -2.67 -34.48
N GLU A 48 23.02 -1.53 -33.91
CA GLU A 48 24.21 -1.26 -33.10
C GLU A 48 23.93 -1.16 -31.61
N PHE A 49 22.67 -0.84 -31.24
CA PHE A 49 22.26 -0.60 -29.86
C PHE A 49 21.02 -1.41 -29.50
N VAL A 50 21.04 -1.94 -28.29
CA VAL A 50 19.86 -2.52 -27.65
C VAL A 50 19.62 -1.76 -26.35
N ASP A 51 18.60 -0.94 -26.34
CA ASP A 51 18.13 -0.27 -25.13
C ASP A 51 17.12 -1.18 -24.41
N ILE A 52 17.56 -1.71 -23.28
CA ILE A 52 16.76 -2.62 -22.46
C ILE A 52 15.81 -1.90 -21.52
N GLY A 53 15.68 -0.58 -21.68
CA GLY A 53 14.74 0.26 -20.95
C GLY A 53 15.06 0.41 -19.48
N GLY A 54 14.04 0.79 -18.74
CA GLY A 54 14.09 0.93 -17.30
C GLY A 54 13.41 -0.23 -16.55
N GLY A 55 12.88 0.10 -15.40
CA GLY A 55 12.15 -0.85 -14.57
C GLY A 55 12.99 -1.59 -13.54
N LEU A 56 14.32 -1.38 -13.53
CA LEU A 56 15.18 -1.90 -12.47
C LEU A 56 14.67 -1.44 -11.11
N GLY A 57 14.22 -2.42 -10.30
CA GLY A 57 13.57 -2.15 -9.03
C GLY A 57 14.55 -1.80 -7.92
N VAL A 58 14.02 -1.20 -6.88
CA VAL A 58 14.73 -0.81 -5.66
C VAL A 58 14.18 -1.62 -4.49
N ASP A 59 15.05 -2.04 -3.61
CA ASP A 59 14.70 -2.72 -2.36
C ASP A 59 14.46 -1.67 -1.27
N TYR A 60 13.27 -1.08 -1.26
CA TYR A 60 12.91 -0.02 -0.30
C TYR A 60 12.75 -0.53 1.13
N ASP A 61 12.33 -1.77 1.31
CA ASP A 61 12.03 -2.36 2.61
C ASP A 61 13.14 -3.26 3.16
N GLY A 62 14.21 -3.47 2.39
CA GLY A 62 15.36 -4.27 2.79
C GLY A 62 15.11 -5.79 2.84
N THR A 63 13.91 -6.26 2.46
CA THR A 63 13.55 -7.68 2.59
C THR A 63 14.15 -8.59 1.53
N ARG A 64 14.62 -8.03 0.42
CA ARG A 64 15.11 -8.75 -0.77
C ARG A 64 14.15 -9.83 -1.24
N SER A 65 12.86 -9.51 -1.26
CA SER A 65 11.78 -10.43 -1.52
C SER A 65 10.95 -10.02 -2.74
N SER A 66 10.64 -10.98 -3.60
CA SER A 66 9.68 -10.76 -4.69
C SER A 66 8.21 -10.81 -4.25
N ASN A 67 7.96 -11.02 -2.97
CA ASN A 67 6.62 -11.04 -2.39
C ASN A 67 6.17 -9.64 -1.92
N SER A 68 7.10 -8.69 -1.84
CA SER A 68 6.83 -7.28 -1.57
C SER A 68 6.96 -6.48 -2.86
N GLU A 69 5.99 -5.63 -3.15
CA GLU A 69 6.05 -4.70 -4.29
C GLU A 69 7.09 -3.59 -4.09
N SER A 70 7.53 -3.40 -2.83
CA SER A 70 8.56 -2.45 -2.44
C SER A 70 9.95 -3.08 -2.30
N SER A 71 10.16 -4.26 -2.88
CA SER A 71 11.43 -4.97 -2.83
C SER A 71 11.74 -5.66 -4.16
N VAL A 72 12.92 -6.25 -4.25
CA VAL A 72 13.41 -7.02 -5.41
C VAL A 72 14.11 -8.28 -4.94
N ASN A 73 14.02 -9.36 -5.74
CA ASN A 73 14.68 -10.62 -5.43
C ASN A 73 16.04 -10.81 -6.15
N TYR A 74 16.66 -9.74 -6.59
CA TYR A 74 17.92 -9.76 -7.33
C TYR A 74 18.84 -8.60 -6.95
N SER A 75 20.11 -8.72 -7.26
CA SER A 75 21.10 -7.65 -7.14
C SER A 75 21.32 -6.94 -8.48
N ILE A 76 21.90 -5.73 -8.44
CA ILE A 76 22.35 -5.02 -9.64
C ILE A 76 23.34 -5.87 -10.41
N GLN A 77 24.24 -6.59 -9.73
CA GLN A 77 25.22 -7.46 -10.38
C GLN A 77 24.56 -8.61 -11.13
N GLU A 78 23.52 -9.23 -10.56
CA GLU A 78 22.76 -10.27 -11.26
C GLU A 78 22.04 -9.73 -12.48
N TYR A 79 21.42 -8.55 -12.37
CA TYR A 79 20.80 -7.87 -13.52
C TYR A 79 21.80 -7.62 -14.64
N VAL A 80 22.98 -7.10 -14.33
CA VAL A 80 24.05 -6.84 -15.34
C VAL A 80 24.52 -8.13 -15.96
N ASN A 81 24.80 -9.15 -15.16
CA ASN A 81 25.27 -10.45 -15.67
C ASN A 81 24.25 -11.08 -16.62
N ASP A 82 22.97 -11.08 -16.25
CA ASP A 82 21.90 -11.63 -17.11
C ASP A 82 21.71 -10.84 -18.41
N SER A 83 21.80 -9.52 -18.31
CA SER A 83 21.66 -8.65 -19.47
C SER A 83 22.79 -8.87 -20.49
N ILE A 84 24.03 -8.91 -20.01
CA ILE A 84 25.20 -9.11 -20.85
C ILE A 84 25.24 -10.53 -21.42
N SER A 85 25.11 -11.56 -20.55
CA SER A 85 25.22 -12.95 -21.00
C SER A 85 24.16 -13.31 -22.03
N THR A 86 22.93 -12.84 -21.87
CA THR A 86 21.84 -13.12 -22.82
C THR A 86 22.16 -12.56 -24.22
N MET A 87 22.72 -11.35 -24.31
CA MET A 87 23.05 -10.73 -25.59
C MET A 87 24.32 -11.34 -26.23
N VAL A 88 25.32 -11.65 -25.41
CA VAL A 88 26.55 -12.32 -25.85
C VAL A 88 26.21 -13.70 -26.41
N ASP A 89 25.52 -14.54 -25.66
CA ASP A 89 25.14 -15.90 -26.08
C ASP A 89 24.35 -15.90 -27.41
N ALA A 90 23.39 -14.96 -27.54
CA ALA A 90 22.61 -14.85 -28.75
C ALA A 90 23.44 -14.38 -29.95
N SER A 91 24.37 -13.45 -29.74
CA SER A 91 25.24 -12.92 -30.78
C SER A 91 26.25 -13.97 -31.24
N ASP A 92 26.95 -14.62 -30.31
CA ASP A 92 27.96 -15.65 -30.61
C ASP A 92 27.36 -16.84 -31.36
N LYS A 93 26.22 -17.32 -30.90
CA LYS A 93 25.50 -18.42 -31.54
C LYS A 93 25.12 -18.16 -32.99
N ASN A 94 24.88 -16.91 -33.35
CA ASN A 94 24.46 -16.51 -34.70
C ASN A 94 25.57 -15.82 -35.51
N GLY A 95 26.76 -15.68 -34.95
CA GLY A 95 27.91 -15.06 -35.65
C GLY A 95 27.69 -13.60 -36.01
N ILE A 96 26.96 -12.85 -35.19
CA ILE A 96 26.68 -11.43 -35.36
C ILE A 96 27.41 -10.59 -34.32
N PRO A 97 27.64 -9.28 -34.54
CA PRO A 97 28.28 -8.41 -33.58
C PRO A 97 27.57 -8.35 -32.24
N HIS A 98 28.29 -8.09 -31.16
CA HIS A 98 27.67 -7.78 -29.86
C HIS A 98 27.12 -6.34 -29.90
N PRO A 99 25.88 -6.09 -29.45
CA PRO A 99 25.31 -4.76 -29.39
C PRO A 99 25.88 -3.95 -28.23
N ASN A 100 25.83 -2.64 -28.34
CA ASN A 100 25.97 -1.74 -27.21
C ASN A 100 24.65 -1.78 -26.41
N ILE A 101 24.74 -2.03 -25.12
CA ILE A 101 23.57 -2.07 -24.23
C ILE A 101 23.34 -0.71 -23.58
N ILE A 102 22.12 -0.20 -23.67
CA ILE A 102 21.68 1.02 -23.01
C ILE A 102 20.66 0.60 -21.94
N THR A 103 20.70 1.27 -20.80
CA THR A 103 19.72 1.08 -19.71
C THR A 103 19.16 2.42 -19.25
N GLU A 104 17.88 2.47 -18.91
CA GLU A 104 17.18 3.66 -18.41
C GLU A 104 16.85 3.52 -16.92
N SER A 105 17.79 3.03 -16.12
CA SER A 105 17.60 2.65 -14.70
C SER A 105 17.52 3.86 -13.74
N GLY A 106 16.74 4.89 -14.07
CA GLY A 106 16.63 6.14 -13.32
C GLY A 106 16.27 5.94 -11.85
N ARG A 107 15.23 5.15 -11.57
CA ARG A 107 14.80 4.84 -10.18
C ARG A 107 15.94 4.24 -9.37
N SER A 108 16.63 3.25 -9.88
CA SER A 108 17.73 2.58 -9.18
C SER A 108 18.90 3.51 -8.86
N LEU A 109 19.12 4.53 -9.67
CA LEU A 109 20.19 5.52 -9.47
C LEU A 109 19.79 6.62 -8.48
N THR A 110 18.51 6.99 -8.41
CA THR A 110 18.05 8.21 -7.72
C THR A 110 17.08 7.97 -6.56
N ALA A 111 16.60 6.75 -6.33
CA ALA A 111 15.55 6.49 -5.33
C ALA A 111 15.92 6.89 -3.90
N HIS A 112 17.19 6.85 -3.54
CA HIS A 112 17.67 7.16 -2.19
C HIS A 112 18.28 8.56 -2.06
N HIS A 113 18.10 9.44 -3.05
CA HIS A 113 18.74 10.77 -3.03
C HIS A 113 18.02 11.77 -2.14
N SER A 114 16.76 11.51 -1.75
CA SER A 114 15.96 12.40 -0.92
C SER A 114 14.98 11.63 -0.05
N VAL A 115 14.56 12.26 1.05
CA VAL A 115 13.48 11.81 1.92
C VAL A 115 12.46 12.92 2.04
N LEU A 116 11.20 12.54 2.20
CA LEU A 116 10.11 13.46 2.52
C LEU A 116 9.83 13.35 4.03
N ILE A 117 9.96 14.47 4.74
CA ILE A 117 9.57 14.57 6.14
C ILE A 117 8.32 15.43 6.21
N PHE A 118 7.29 14.93 6.88
CA PHE A 118 6.03 15.64 7.04
C PHE A 118 5.51 15.53 8.47
N GLU A 119 4.77 16.55 8.88
CA GLU A 119 4.18 16.66 10.20
C GLU A 119 2.75 16.11 10.20
N VAL A 120 2.39 15.40 11.26
CA VAL A 120 1.01 15.07 11.58
C VAL A 120 0.39 16.23 12.34
N LEU A 121 -0.60 16.87 11.73
CA LEU A 121 -1.23 18.08 12.27
C LEU A 121 -2.34 17.74 13.24
N GLU A 122 -3.13 16.70 12.96
CA GLU A 122 -4.30 16.32 13.73
C GLU A 122 -4.65 14.84 13.52
N THR A 123 -5.47 14.30 14.42
CA THR A 123 -5.99 12.93 14.31
C THR A 123 -7.50 12.92 14.44
N ALA A 124 -8.15 12.07 13.63
CA ALA A 124 -9.53 11.67 13.85
C ALA A 124 -9.56 10.21 14.30
N THR A 125 -10.04 10.01 15.53
CA THR A 125 -10.24 8.70 16.14
C THR A 125 -11.71 8.32 16.06
N LEU A 126 -11.98 7.03 16.01
CA LEU A 126 -13.35 6.52 16.12
C LEU A 126 -13.87 6.75 17.53
N PRO A 127 -15.17 7.05 17.69
CA PRO A 127 -15.77 7.25 19.01
C PRO A 127 -15.53 6.05 19.92
N GLU A 128 -15.34 6.33 21.20
CA GLU A 128 -15.21 5.31 22.25
C GLU A 128 -16.28 5.55 23.30
N MET A 129 -16.69 4.48 23.98
CA MET A 129 -17.48 4.66 25.20
C MET A 129 -16.57 5.26 26.28
N ASP A 130 -17.10 6.24 26.99
CA ASP A 130 -16.47 6.75 28.19
C ASP A 130 -16.55 5.68 29.32
N GLU A 131 -15.62 5.70 30.28
CA GLU A 131 -15.61 4.76 31.40
C GLU A 131 -16.93 4.82 32.22
N ASP A 132 -17.57 5.98 32.20
CA ASP A 132 -18.84 6.27 32.92
C ASP A 132 -20.08 6.11 32.02
N PHE A 133 -19.97 5.40 30.88
CA PHE A 133 -21.09 5.24 29.96
C PHE A 133 -22.18 4.35 30.60
N GLU A 134 -23.31 4.94 30.87
CA GLU A 134 -24.50 4.24 31.41
C GLU A 134 -25.67 4.41 30.44
N VAL A 135 -26.45 3.35 30.28
CA VAL A 135 -27.71 3.38 29.54
C VAL A 135 -28.82 3.74 30.51
N SER A 136 -29.51 4.84 30.21
CA SER A 136 -30.67 5.30 30.99
C SER A 136 -31.96 4.60 30.55
N GLU A 137 -32.90 4.36 31.45
CA GLU A 137 -34.25 3.83 31.14
C GLU A 137 -34.97 4.66 30.05
N SER A 138 -34.61 5.93 29.90
CA SER A 138 -35.20 6.85 28.91
C SER A 138 -34.51 6.82 27.56
N ASP A 139 -33.41 6.11 27.42
CA ASP A 139 -32.70 6.02 26.13
C ASP A 139 -33.51 5.16 25.13
N HIS A 140 -33.25 5.35 23.85
CA HIS A 140 -33.94 4.66 22.76
C HIS A 140 -33.71 3.14 22.80
N GLU A 141 -34.72 2.35 22.42
CA GLU A 141 -34.67 0.88 22.40
C GLU A 141 -33.41 0.33 21.70
N LEU A 142 -33.02 0.89 20.55
CA LEU A 142 -31.81 0.48 19.83
C LEU A 142 -30.51 0.66 20.65
N VAL A 143 -30.48 1.63 21.60
CA VAL A 143 -29.34 1.82 22.51
C VAL A 143 -29.28 0.68 23.50
N HIS A 144 -30.42 0.28 24.06
CA HIS A 144 -30.52 -0.86 24.96
C HIS A 144 -30.13 -2.17 24.29
N GLU A 145 -30.63 -2.42 23.07
CA GLU A 145 -30.29 -3.63 22.29
C GLU A 145 -28.80 -3.72 22.02
N LEU A 146 -28.21 -2.64 21.54
CA LEU A 146 -26.77 -2.63 21.19
C LEU A 146 -25.88 -2.73 22.44
N TYR A 147 -26.32 -2.14 23.58
CA TYR A 147 -25.64 -2.30 24.85
C TYR A 147 -25.69 -3.76 25.36
N GLU A 148 -26.81 -4.45 25.21
CA GLU A 148 -26.94 -5.87 25.58
C GLU A 148 -26.02 -6.76 24.69
N ILE A 149 -25.89 -6.43 23.43
CA ILE A 149 -24.97 -7.12 22.52
C ILE A 149 -23.53 -6.98 23.01
N TRP A 150 -23.14 -5.76 23.38
CA TRP A 150 -21.82 -5.47 23.92
C TRP A 150 -21.57 -6.18 25.26
N ASP A 151 -22.49 -6.09 26.22
CA ASP A 151 -22.35 -6.68 27.56
C ASP A 151 -22.23 -8.22 27.51
N LYS A 152 -22.94 -8.86 26.57
CA LYS A 152 -22.96 -10.32 26.40
C LYS A 152 -21.95 -10.82 25.34
N LEU A 153 -21.06 -9.95 24.84
CA LEU A 153 -20.12 -10.30 23.79
C LEU A 153 -19.11 -11.32 24.29
N ASN A 154 -18.89 -12.36 23.49
CA ASN A 154 -17.88 -13.38 23.73
C ASN A 154 -17.51 -14.08 22.40
N GLN A 155 -16.49 -14.93 22.44
CA GLN A 155 -15.98 -15.61 21.25
C GLN A 155 -17.05 -16.43 20.49
N SER A 156 -17.99 -17.06 21.16
CA SER A 156 -19.01 -17.90 20.51
C SER A 156 -20.09 -17.09 19.81
N ARG A 157 -20.31 -15.85 20.25
CA ARG A 157 -21.37 -14.96 19.75
C ARG A 157 -20.83 -13.84 18.84
N MET A 158 -19.53 -13.72 18.67
CA MET A 158 -18.94 -12.55 18.01
C MET A 158 -19.43 -12.33 16.56
N LEU A 159 -19.76 -13.38 15.81
CA LEU A 159 -20.26 -13.27 14.43
C LEU A 159 -21.71 -12.76 14.41
N GLU A 160 -22.57 -13.31 15.26
CA GLU A 160 -23.95 -12.83 15.46
C GLU A 160 -23.94 -11.37 15.93
N ALA A 161 -23.18 -11.08 16.98
CA ALA A 161 -23.03 -9.73 17.53
C ALA A 161 -22.54 -8.70 16.48
N TRP A 162 -21.66 -9.11 15.59
CA TRP A 162 -21.20 -8.27 14.48
C TRP A 162 -22.33 -7.92 13.52
N HIS A 163 -23.11 -8.91 13.08
CA HIS A 163 -24.23 -8.69 12.17
C HIS A 163 -25.33 -7.84 12.81
N ASP A 164 -25.70 -8.16 14.05
CA ASP A 164 -26.72 -7.42 14.78
C ASP A 164 -26.30 -5.96 15.03
N ALA A 165 -25.04 -5.72 15.43
CA ALA A 165 -24.53 -4.37 15.63
C ALA A 165 -24.52 -3.54 14.32
N GLN A 166 -24.19 -4.14 13.18
CA GLN A 166 -24.28 -3.48 11.89
C GLN A 166 -25.72 -3.12 11.53
N GLN A 167 -26.66 -4.06 11.72
CA GLN A 167 -28.07 -3.83 11.46
C GLN A 167 -28.63 -2.70 12.32
N ILE A 168 -28.39 -2.70 13.64
CA ILE A 168 -28.84 -1.65 14.55
C ILE A 168 -28.27 -0.29 14.15
N ARG A 169 -27.00 -0.23 13.77
CA ARG A 169 -26.37 1.01 13.32
C ARG A 169 -26.99 1.56 12.05
N GLU A 170 -27.28 0.69 11.07
CA GLU A 170 -27.92 1.08 9.80
C GLU A 170 -29.35 1.57 10.07
N GLU A 171 -30.12 0.89 10.91
CA GLU A 171 -31.47 1.28 11.32
C GLU A 171 -31.46 2.64 12.04
N ALA A 172 -30.55 2.85 12.99
CA ALA A 172 -30.40 4.12 13.70
C ALA A 172 -30.05 5.28 12.74
N LEU A 173 -29.24 5.02 11.70
CA LEU A 173 -28.92 5.99 10.66
C LEU A 173 -30.15 6.36 9.83
N ASP A 174 -30.95 5.37 9.45
CA ASP A 174 -32.19 5.57 8.70
C ASP A 174 -33.22 6.38 9.52
N LEU A 175 -33.46 5.98 10.75
CA LEU A 175 -34.36 6.69 11.68
C LEU A 175 -33.89 8.12 11.96
N PHE A 176 -32.57 8.35 12.09
CA PHE A 176 -32.01 9.69 12.25
C PHE A 176 -32.26 10.56 11.00
N SER A 177 -32.03 9.99 9.81
CA SER A 177 -32.24 10.71 8.54
C SER A 177 -33.69 11.12 8.31
N HIS A 178 -34.64 10.39 8.90
CA HIS A 178 -36.06 10.69 8.89
C HIS A 178 -36.52 11.57 10.09
N GLY A 179 -35.59 11.98 10.96
CA GLY A 179 -35.90 12.82 12.11
C GLY A 179 -36.68 12.10 13.22
N ILE A 180 -36.65 10.76 13.28
CA ILE A 180 -37.34 9.95 14.28
C ILE A 180 -36.50 9.82 15.56
N VAL A 181 -35.18 9.59 15.42
CA VAL A 181 -34.27 9.60 16.56
C VAL A 181 -33.45 10.90 16.58
N ASP A 182 -33.03 11.32 17.74
CA ASP A 182 -32.25 12.53 17.95
C ASP A 182 -30.73 12.31 17.79
N LEU A 183 -29.97 13.40 17.82
CA LEU A 183 -28.52 13.36 17.69
C LEU A 183 -27.84 12.65 18.87
N LYS A 184 -28.44 12.72 20.09
CA LYS A 184 -27.90 12.03 21.27
C LYS A 184 -27.94 10.52 21.05
N THR A 185 -29.11 9.99 20.68
CA THR A 185 -29.31 8.56 20.36
C THR A 185 -28.34 8.11 19.26
N ARG A 186 -28.21 8.87 18.19
CA ARG A 186 -27.28 8.57 17.12
C ARG A 186 -25.83 8.49 17.62
N ALA A 187 -25.41 9.41 18.48
CA ALA A 187 -24.06 9.42 19.04
C ALA A 187 -23.81 8.23 20.00
N GLN A 188 -24.82 7.84 20.79
CA GLN A 188 -24.74 6.66 21.68
C GLN A 188 -24.56 5.38 20.84
N ILE A 189 -25.36 5.21 19.78
CA ILE A 189 -25.24 4.05 18.86
C ILE A 189 -23.85 4.00 18.20
N GLU A 190 -23.31 5.12 17.71
CA GLU A 190 -21.96 5.12 17.12
C GLU A 190 -20.89 4.70 18.14
N ARG A 191 -20.94 5.20 19.39
CA ARG A 191 -19.99 4.82 20.44
C ARG A 191 -20.07 3.33 20.77
N LEU A 192 -21.25 2.80 20.98
CA LEU A 192 -21.49 1.39 21.25
C LEU A 192 -21.03 0.50 20.11
N TYR A 193 -21.40 0.85 18.87
CA TYR A 193 -20.99 0.10 17.67
C TYR A 193 -19.46 -0.01 17.55
N TRP A 194 -18.74 1.09 17.73
CA TRP A 194 -17.28 1.05 17.65
C TRP A 194 -16.64 0.31 18.82
N SER A 195 -17.26 0.31 20.00
CA SER A 195 -16.80 -0.47 21.13
C SER A 195 -17.00 -1.98 20.90
N VAL A 196 -18.17 -2.39 20.40
CA VAL A 196 -18.42 -3.78 19.94
C VAL A 196 -17.40 -4.20 18.90
N THR A 197 -17.15 -3.33 17.91
CA THR A 197 -16.21 -3.62 16.81
C THR A 197 -14.78 -3.82 17.33
N ARG A 198 -14.32 -3.00 18.28
CA ARG A 198 -12.97 -3.14 18.88
C ARG A 198 -12.85 -4.43 19.67
N GLU A 199 -13.84 -4.77 20.46
CA GLU A 199 -13.82 -5.98 21.26
C GLU A 199 -13.84 -7.24 20.38
N ILE A 200 -14.64 -7.25 19.30
CA ILE A 200 -14.62 -8.31 18.28
C ILE A 200 -13.23 -8.42 17.64
N SER A 201 -12.59 -7.30 17.28
CA SER A 201 -11.24 -7.30 16.72
C SER A 201 -10.21 -7.89 17.69
N GLN A 202 -10.31 -7.55 18.99
CA GLN A 202 -9.44 -8.12 20.04
C GLN A 202 -9.64 -9.62 20.19
N ILE A 203 -10.89 -10.10 20.28
CA ILE A 203 -11.21 -11.52 20.34
C ILE A 203 -10.68 -12.24 19.09
N ALA A 204 -10.95 -11.70 17.91
CA ALA A 204 -10.55 -12.29 16.64
C ALA A 204 -9.02 -12.38 16.48
N SER A 205 -8.28 -11.38 16.96
CA SER A 205 -6.81 -11.37 16.94
C SER A 205 -6.17 -12.49 17.77
N GLY A 206 -6.86 -12.96 18.81
CA GLY A 206 -6.45 -14.09 19.65
C GLY A 206 -6.74 -15.47 19.04
N LEU A 207 -7.49 -15.53 17.93
CA LEU A 207 -7.89 -16.79 17.32
C LEU A 207 -6.87 -17.30 16.29
N LYS A 208 -6.65 -18.61 16.30
CA LYS A 208 -5.79 -19.28 15.31
C LYS A 208 -6.38 -19.20 13.89
N HIS A 209 -7.70 -19.17 13.78
CA HIS A 209 -8.48 -19.05 12.54
C HIS A 209 -9.65 -18.10 12.79
N ALA A 210 -9.44 -16.81 12.55
CA ALA A 210 -10.52 -15.84 12.58
C ALA A 210 -11.37 -15.91 11.30
N PRO A 211 -12.69 -15.71 11.36
CA PRO A 211 -13.54 -15.54 10.19
C PRO A 211 -13.01 -14.46 9.23
N ASP A 212 -13.21 -14.67 7.92
CA ASP A 212 -12.71 -13.75 6.90
C ASP A 212 -13.28 -12.33 7.02
N GLU A 213 -14.49 -12.20 7.56
CA GLU A 213 -15.16 -10.93 7.82
C GLU A 213 -14.38 -10.04 8.78
N PHE A 214 -13.66 -10.63 9.74
CA PHE A 214 -12.89 -9.89 10.73
C PHE A 214 -11.49 -9.49 10.29
N ARG A 215 -10.98 -10.03 9.17
CA ARG A 215 -9.64 -9.69 8.65
C ARG A 215 -9.47 -8.21 8.26
N LYS A 216 -10.59 -7.51 8.04
CA LYS A 216 -10.59 -6.10 7.65
C LYS A 216 -10.85 -5.14 8.81
N LEU A 217 -11.12 -5.66 10.01
CA LEU A 217 -11.46 -4.81 11.16
C LEU A 217 -10.30 -3.89 11.57
N ASP A 218 -9.07 -4.37 11.53
CA ASP A 218 -7.89 -3.55 11.82
C ASP A 218 -7.80 -2.32 10.92
N LYS A 219 -8.12 -2.49 9.64
CA LYS A 219 -8.19 -1.38 8.67
C LYS A 219 -9.34 -0.43 8.97
N LEU A 220 -10.49 -0.97 9.39
CA LEU A 220 -11.69 -0.19 9.73
C LEU A 220 -11.46 0.63 11.01
N LEU A 221 -10.75 0.06 11.98
CA LEU A 221 -10.45 0.64 13.28
C LEU A 221 -9.25 1.60 13.29
N ALA A 222 -8.49 1.65 12.20
CA ALA A 222 -7.33 2.54 12.12
C ALA A 222 -7.74 4.00 12.18
N ASP A 223 -7.04 4.77 13.00
CA ASP A 223 -7.19 6.21 13.09
C ASP A 223 -6.84 6.90 11.77
N LYS A 224 -7.29 8.13 11.60
CA LYS A 224 -6.88 8.99 10.49
C LYS A 224 -5.92 10.03 11.01
N TYR A 225 -4.69 10.03 10.51
CA TYR A 225 -3.65 11.01 10.82
C TYR A 225 -3.55 12.00 9.67
N PHE A 226 -3.95 13.26 9.91
CA PHE A 226 -3.90 14.35 8.93
C PHE A 226 -2.51 14.96 8.90
N CYS A 227 -1.90 14.93 7.72
CA CYS A 227 -0.51 15.29 7.52
C CYS A 227 -0.38 16.50 6.60
N ASN A 228 0.68 17.30 6.77
CA ASN A 228 0.92 18.51 5.99
C ASN A 228 1.54 18.25 4.61
N PHE A 229 1.20 17.14 3.97
CA PHE A 229 1.51 16.91 2.57
C PHE A 229 0.26 17.11 1.67
N SER A 230 0.45 17.09 0.36
CA SER A 230 -0.63 17.20 -0.61
C SER A 230 -0.42 16.19 -1.74
N LEU A 231 -1.46 15.47 -2.10
CA LEU A 231 -1.44 14.56 -3.25
C LEU A 231 -1.06 15.27 -4.56
N PHE A 232 -1.36 16.55 -4.68
CA PHE A 232 -1.04 17.35 -5.88
C PHE A 232 0.44 17.68 -6.02
N GLN A 233 1.24 17.57 -4.96
CA GLN A 233 2.65 17.97 -4.95
C GLN A 233 3.59 16.88 -4.41
N SER A 234 3.09 15.97 -3.58
CA SER A 234 3.89 15.01 -2.85
C SER A 234 3.63 13.58 -3.32
N LEU A 235 4.66 12.76 -3.35
CA LEU A 235 4.58 11.31 -3.62
C LEU A 235 3.80 10.94 -4.90
N PRO A 236 4.11 11.53 -6.07
CA PRO A 236 3.30 11.33 -7.28
C PRO A 236 3.15 9.86 -7.69
N ASP A 237 4.17 9.05 -7.48
CA ASP A 237 4.13 7.62 -7.80
C ASP A 237 3.18 6.83 -6.88
N SER A 238 2.93 7.32 -5.65
CA SER A 238 1.94 6.70 -4.76
C SER A 238 0.53 6.80 -5.33
N TRP A 239 0.20 7.93 -5.94
CA TRP A 239 -1.13 8.21 -6.49
C TRP A 239 -1.30 7.67 -7.92
N ALA A 240 -0.26 7.77 -8.73
CA ALA A 240 -0.32 7.42 -10.15
C ALA A 240 -0.21 5.91 -10.43
N ILE A 241 0.58 5.19 -9.63
CA ILE A 241 0.93 3.78 -9.88
C ILE A 241 0.90 2.90 -8.62
N ASP A 242 0.24 3.35 -7.56
CA ASP A 242 0.13 2.64 -6.27
C ASP A 242 1.50 2.25 -5.66
N GLN A 243 2.54 3.07 -5.89
CA GLN A 243 3.86 2.82 -5.33
C GLN A 243 3.82 2.93 -3.81
N ILE A 244 4.21 1.88 -3.12
CA ILE A 244 4.36 1.88 -1.67
C ILE A 244 5.75 2.39 -1.32
N PHE A 245 5.80 3.40 -0.44
CA PHE A 245 7.03 3.94 0.12
C PHE A 245 7.23 3.47 1.56
N PRO A 246 8.47 3.29 2.03
CA PRO A 246 8.72 3.08 3.45
C PRO A 246 8.37 4.35 4.23
N ILE A 247 7.48 4.21 5.20
CA ILE A 247 7.04 5.30 6.07
C ILE A 247 7.22 4.85 7.51
N MET A 248 7.80 5.72 8.35
CA MET A 248 7.99 5.45 9.76
C MET A 248 8.02 6.75 10.57
N PRO A 249 7.67 6.71 11.86
CA PRO A 249 7.99 7.80 12.78
C PRO A 249 9.49 8.07 12.80
N ILE A 250 9.88 9.34 12.83
CA ILE A 250 11.29 9.74 13.01
C ILE A 250 11.59 10.24 14.42
N GLN A 251 10.60 10.16 15.30
CA GLN A 251 10.68 10.54 16.71
C GLN A 251 10.18 9.39 17.58
N ARG A 252 10.51 9.42 18.87
CA ARG A 252 10.04 8.45 19.87
C ARG A 252 10.34 6.99 19.47
N LEU A 253 11.52 6.77 18.88
CA LEU A 253 11.92 5.46 18.36
C LEU A 253 12.20 4.42 19.45
N ASP A 254 12.33 4.86 20.69
CA ASP A 254 12.47 4.04 21.91
C ASP A 254 11.10 3.75 22.58
N GLU A 255 10.02 4.35 22.12
CA GLU A 255 8.67 4.10 22.59
C GLU A 255 7.97 3.07 21.68
N LYS A 256 7.16 2.19 22.27
CA LYS A 256 6.34 1.28 21.48
C LYS A 256 5.12 2.03 20.93
N PRO A 257 4.88 2.01 19.61
CA PRO A 257 3.66 2.56 19.04
C PRO A 257 2.41 1.87 19.60
N GLU A 258 1.45 2.63 20.07
CA GLU A 258 0.21 2.14 20.68
C GLU A 258 -1.03 2.36 19.80
N ARG A 259 -0.87 3.09 18.69
CA ARG A 259 -1.98 3.38 17.75
C ARG A 259 -1.70 2.78 16.38
N SER A 260 -2.77 2.58 15.63
CA SER A 260 -2.73 2.18 14.21
C SER A 260 -3.41 3.25 13.39
N ALA A 261 -2.75 3.75 12.35
CA ALA A 261 -3.28 4.85 11.55
C ALA A 261 -3.17 4.65 10.04
N THR A 262 -4.08 5.29 9.32
CA THR A 262 -3.93 5.65 7.92
C THR A 262 -3.54 7.12 7.83
N LEU A 263 -2.79 7.51 6.80
CA LEU A 263 -2.37 8.88 6.60
C LEU A 263 -3.29 9.56 5.59
N GLN A 264 -3.65 10.81 5.89
CA GLN A 264 -4.51 11.62 5.05
C GLN A 264 -3.78 12.93 4.74
N ASP A 265 -3.86 13.42 3.52
CA ASP A 265 -3.51 14.81 3.25
C ASP A 265 -4.62 15.77 3.74
N ILE A 266 -4.36 17.06 3.66
CA ILE A 266 -5.31 18.12 4.06
C ILE A 266 -6.01 18.77 2.86
N THR A 267 -5.99 18.12 1.71
CA THR A 267 -6.72 18.61 0.53
C THR A 267 -8.20 18.22 0.60
N CYS A 268 -9.00 18.81 -0.26
CA CYS A 268 -10.42 18.46 -0.40
C CYS A 268 -10.65 17.16 -1.19
N ASP A 269 -9.59 16.57 -1.74
CA ASP A 269 -9.66 15.35 -2.52
C ASP A 269 -9.56 14.11 -1.61
N SER A 270 -10.51 13.19 -1.73
CA SER A 270 -10.54 11.95 -0.94
C SER A 270 -9.45 10.95 -1.32
N ASP A 271 -8.77 11.17 -2.45
CA ASP A 271 -7.71 10.28 -2.94
C ASP A 271 -6.36 10.50 -2.25
N GLY A 272 -6.19 11.62 -1.53
CA GLY A 272 -5.00 11.93 -0.73
C GLY A 272 -4.82 11.04 0.50
N LYS A 273 -5.07 9.73 0.37
CA LYS A 273 -5.02 8.75 1.45
C LYS A 273 -3.96 7.69 1.23
N ILE A 274 -3.02 7.55 2.17
CA ILE A 274 -2.10 6.42 2.23
C ILE A 274 -2.66 5.39 3.23
N ALA A 275 -3.04 4.22 2.73
CA ALA A 275 -3.63 3.13 3.50
C ALA A 275 -2.97 1.77 3.23
N ASN A 276 -1.85 1.77 2.51
CA ASN A 276 -1.03 0.59 2.28
C ASN A 276 0.41 0.90 2.69
N PHE A 277 0.98 0.05 3.51
CA PHE A 277 2.29 0.25 4.12
C PHE A 277 3.14 -1.00 3.95
N ILE A 278 4.45 -0.82 3.92
CA ILE A 278 5.41 -1.91 3.86
C ILE A 278 5.37 -2.70 5.18
N SER A 279 5.30 -4.01 5.06
CA SER A 279 5.41 -4.94 6.18
C SER A 279 6.38 -6.07 5.83
N THR A 280 6.96 -6.70 6.84
CA THR A 280 7.95 -7.79 6.68
C THR A 280 7.42 -9.02 5.96
N ARG A 281 6.10 -9.19 5.85
CA ARG A 281 5.49 -10.39 5.23
C ARG A 281 4.52 -10.07 4.10
N ASN A 282 3.73 -9.00 4.25
CA ASN A 282 2.68 -8.61 3.32
C ASN A 282 2.53 -7.08 3.35
N VAL A 283 1.66 -6.53 2.51
CA VAL A 283 1.21 -5.15 2.63
C VAL A 283 0.34 -5.02 3.88
N ALA A 284 0.71 -4.11 4.78
CA ALA A 284 -0.10 -3.73 5.93
C ALA A 284 -1.10 -2.64 5.53
N HIS A 285 -2.26 -2.60 6.19
CA HIS A 285 -3.31 -1.62 5.92
C HIS A 285 -3.39 -0.50 6.96
N TYR A 286 -2.42 -0.43 7.84
CA TYR A 286 -2.22 0.63 8.81
C TYR A 286 -0.73 0.76 9.15
N LEU A 287 -0.35 1.92 9.61
CA LEU A 287 0.97 2.22 10.14
C LEU A 287 0.92 2.24 11.67
N PRO A 288 1.80 1.50 12.38
CA PRO A 288 1.95 1.67 13.81
C PRO A 288 2.52 3.06 14.12
N VAL A 289 1.84 3.82 14.96
CA VAL A 289 2.18 5.21 15.31
C VAL A 289 1.93 5.47 16.80
N HIS A 290 2.39 6.61 17.27
CA HIS A 290 2.20 7.05 18.66
C HIS A 290 1.08 8.10 18.74
N SER A 291 0.35 8.14 19.84
CA SER A 291 -0.60 9.21 20.11
C SER A 291 0.05 10.59 20.06
N LEU A 292 -0.64 11.59 19.51
CA LEU A 292 -0.14 12.94 19.47
C LEU A 292 -0.07 13.55 20.87
N LYS A 293 1.02 14.25 21.18
CA LYS A 293 1.18 15.06 22.39
C LYS A 293 0.89 16.52 22.05
N LYS A 294 0.08 17.20 22.84
CA LYS A 294 -0.34 18.60 22.57
C LYS A 294 0.81 19.61 22.43
N THR A 295 1.98 19.31 22.97
CA THR A 295 3.11 20.23 23.05
C THR A 295 4.28 19.87 22.17
N GLU A 296 4.19 18.75 21.45
CA GLU A 296 5.29 18.23 20.63
C GLU A 296 4.79 17.94 19.21
N PRO A 297 5.44 18.50 18.18
CA PRO A 297 5.11 18.11 16.80
C PRO A 297 5.47 16.63 16.58
N TYR A 298 4.73 15.96 15.70
CA TYR A 298 4.96 14.56 15.37
C TYR A 298 5.25 14.40 13.89
N TYR A 299 6.42 13.86 13.58
CA TYR A 299 6.91 13.73 12.20
C TYR A 299 7.03 12.27 11.76
N LEU A 300 6.72 12.08 10.50
CA LEU A 300 6.88 10.83 9.77
C LEU A 300 7.82 11.02 8.59
#